data_7301ddd490cefe0b66af8e5fc74551ec
#
_entry.id   7301ddd490cefe0b66af8e5fc74551ec
#
_cell.length_a   1.000
_cell.length_b   1.000
_cell.length_c   1.000
_cell.angle_alpha   90.00
_cell.angle_beta   90.00
_cell.angle_gamma   90.00
#
_symmetry.space_group_name_H-M   'P 1'
#
loop_
_entity.id
_entity.type
_entity.pdbx_description
1 polymer ?
#
loop_
_entity_poly.entity_id
_entity_poly.type
_entity_poly.pdbx_seq_one_letter_code
_entity_poly.pdbx_strand_id
1 'polypeptide(L)'
;MQEVGGGICQTSSTLYCAALFANLEITQRDCHMFAVGYVPWGMDATVSWGGPEFRFKNNRDYPIKIVAKTENRELTIEIWGTDVDGSYVEMTNSVSTVYSSKYPSVAVGTKAITYRNVYDKDGKLLSRTKEDVSVYNYHPEDIKWPSPSPSATPKHTKTPTVSASPSGSAAP
;
A
#
# COMPACT_ATOMS: atom_id res chain seq x y z
N MET A 1 -0.40 -19.05 16.93
CA MET A 1 0.14 -18.18 17.96
C MET A 1 -0.84 -17.01 18.16
N GLN A 2 -1.25 -16.72 19.38
CA GLN A 2 -1.93 -15.47 19.68
C GLN A 2 -0.83 -14.42 19.86
N GLU A 3 -0.71 -13.49 18.91
CA GLU A 3 0.22 -12.37 19.04
C GLU A 3 -0.45 -11.20 19.76
N VAL A 4 0.28 -10.61 20.69
CA VAL A 4 -0.15 -9.38 21.37
C VAL A 4 -0.16 -8.25 20.32
N GLY A 5 -1.33 -7.67 20.06
CA GLY A 5 -1.50 -6.62 19.06
C GLY A 5 -2.28 -7.04 17.82
N GLY A 6 -2.74 -8.29 17.72
CA GLY A 6 -3.67 -8.72 16.66
C GLY A 6 -4.93 -7.84 16.65
N GLY A 7 -5.23 -7.21 15.48
CA GLY A 7 -6.39 -6.34 15.31
C GLY A 7 -6.17 -4.84 15.55
N ILE A 8 -5.00 -4.38 16.00
CA ILE A 8 -4.72 -2.95 16.22
C ILE A 8 -4.88 -2.16 14.91
N CYS A 9 -4.28 -2.62 13.83
CA CYS A 9 -4.40 -1.96 12.52
C CYS A 9 -5.82 -2.06 11.94
N GLN A 10 -6.57 -3.11 12.24
CA GLN A 10 -7.98 -3.18 11.88
C GLN A 10 -8.80 -2.12 12.63
N THR A 11 -8.50 -1.91 13.90
CA THR A 11 -9.15 -0.86 14.71
C THR A 11 -8.81 0.54 14.17
N SER A 12 -7.54 0.84 13.88
CA SER A 12 -7.15 2.14 13.32
C SER A 12 -7.75 2.39 11.94
N SER A 13 -7.82 1.36 11.09
CA SER A 13 -8.45 1.46 9.76
C SER A 13 -9.96 1.70 9.86
N THR A 14 -10.65 1.02 10.77
CA THR A 14 -12.09 1.23 11.01
C THR A 14 -12.35 2.65 11.52
N LEU A 15 -11.50 3.16 12.43
CA LEU A 15 -11.59 4.53 12.92
C LEU A 15 -11.27 5.55 11.82
N TYR A 16 -10.30 5.26 10.95
CA TYR A 16 -9.99 6.10 9.79
C TYR A 16 -11.20 6.20 8.85
N CYS A 17 -11.85 5.10 8.52
CA CYS A 17 -13.08 5.11 7.73
C CYS A 17 -14.17 5.97 8.39
N ALA A 18 -14.39 5.80 9.70
CA ALA A 18 -15.38 6.59 10.43
C ALA A 18 -15.06 8.09 10.41
N ALA A 19 -13.77 8.47 10.54
CA ALA A 19 -13.32 9.87 10.48
C ALA A 19 -13.52 10.47 9.08
N LEU A 20 -13.26 9.69 8.01
CA LEU A 20 -13.51 10.11 6.63
C LEU A 20 -15.00 10.37 6.39
N PHE A 21 -15.89 9.45 6.77
CA PHE A 21 -17.33 9.59 6.62
C PHE A 21 -17.92 10.70 7.48
N ALA A 22 -17.32 11.01 8.63
CA ALA A 22 -17.66 12.16 9.46
C ALA A 22 -17.09 13.49 8.92
N ASN A 23 -16.41 13.47 7.78
CA ASN A 23 -15.76 14.61 7.15
C ASN A 23 -14.78 15.34 8.08
N LEU A 24 -14.04 14.60 8.89
CA LEU A 24 -13.00 15.13 9.76
C LEU A 24 -11.67 15.30 9.01
N GLU A 25 -10.83 16.19 9.50
CA GLU A 25 -9.49 16.45 8.95
C GLU A 25 -8.53 15.31 9.34
N ILE A 26 -7.99 14.61 8.36
CA ILE A 26 -6.94 13.61 8.58
C ILE A 26 -5.59 14.32 8.61
N THR A 27 -4.88 14.24 9.73
CA THR A 27 -3.60 14.94 9.91
C THR A 27 -2.39 14.04 9.75
N GLN A 28 -2.57 12.73 9.95
CA GLN A 28 -1.52 11.72 9.73
C GLN A 28 -2.15 10.36 9.45
N ARG A 29 -1.69 9.70 8.39
CA ARG A 29 -2.09 8.35 8.04
C ARG A 29 -1.03 7.71 7.15
N ASP A 30 -0.73 6.44 7.40
CA ASP A 30 0.10 5.60 6.55
C ASP A 30 -0.70 4.37 6.12
N CYS A 31 -0.55 3.95 4.85
CA CYS A 31 -1.13 2.69 4.37
C CYS A 31 -0.26 1.50 4.78
N HIS A 32 -0.83 0.30 4.76
CA HIS A 32 -0.04 -0.92 4.94
C HIS A 32 0.92 -1.13 3.76
N MET A 33 2.00 -1.85 4.03
CA MET A 33 2.96 -2.25 2.99
C MET A 33 2.32 -3.20 1.97
N PHE A 34 1.47 -4.10 2.44
CA PHE A 34 0.69 -5.06 1.64
C PHE A 34 -0.79 -4.77 1.78
N ALA A 35 -1.57 -5.09 0.76
CA ALA A 35 -3.00 -4.88 0.80
C ALA A 35 -3.68 -5.68 1.92
N VAL A 36 -4.62 -5.05 2.60
CA VAL A 36 -5.47 -5.69 3.61
C VAL A 36 -6.86 -5.96 3.01
N GLY A 37 -7.53 -7.02 3.50
CA GLY A 37 -8.81 -7.45 2.95
C GLY A 37 -10.06 -6.96 3.70
N TYR A 38 -9.90 -6.21 4.79
CA TYR A 38 -11.00 -5.82 5.68
C TYR A 38 -11.56 -4.41 5.44
N VAL A 39 -10.92 -3.62 4.56
CA VAL A 39 -11.41 -2.31 4.11
C VAL A 39 -11.14 -2.14 2.61
N PRO A 40 -11.86 -1.22 1.92
CA PRO A 40 -11.58 -0.89 0.52
C PRO A 40 -10.17 -0.35 0.30
N TRP A 41 -9.66 -0.46 -0.94
CA TRP A 41 -8.36 0.06 -1.34
C TRP A 41 -8.19 1.53 -0.96
N GLY A 42 -7.09 1.84 -0.24
CA GLY A 42 -6.74 3.19 0.19
C GLY A 42 -7.51 3.67 1.42
N MET A 43 -8.31 2.82 2.06
CA MET A 43 -9.08 3.16 3.27
C MET A 43 -8.57 2.45 4.53
N ASP A 44 -7.36 1.94 4.50
CA ASP A 44 -6.66 1.38 5.64
C ASP A 44 -5.77 2.43 6.33
N ALA A 45 -5.46 2.21 7.59
CA ALA A 45 -4.50 3.00 8.36
C ALA A 45 -3.66 2.05 9.20
N THR A 46 -2.35 1.97 8.91
CA THR A 46 -1.43 1.15 9.69
C THR A 46 -0.92 1.93 10.90
N VAL A 47 -0.77 1.23 12.01
CA VAL A 47 -0.16 1.75 13.22
C VAL A 47 0.78 0.71 13.81
N SER A 48 1.88 1.17 14.42
CA SER A 48 2.81 0.30 15.12
C SER A 48 3.46 1.02 16.29
N TRP A 49 3.95 0.24 17.24
CA TRP A 49 4.65 0.81 18.40
C TRP A 49 5.94 1.49 17.96
N GLY A 50 6.02 2.81 18.23
CA GLY A 50 7.19 3.62 17.81
C GLY A 50 7.32 3.86 16.31
N GLY A 51 6.32 3.54 15.51
CA GLY A 51 6.28 3.66 14.07
C GLY A 51 5.10 4.50 13.55
N PRO A 52 4.44 4.09 12.47
CA PRO A 52 3.32 4.84 11.90
C PRO A 52 2.21 5.08 12.92
N GLU A 53 1.59 6.25 12.85
CA GLU A 53 0.47 6.66 13.69
C GLU A 53 -0.71 7.07 12.82
N PHE A 54 -1.92 6.92 13.35
CA PHE A 54 -3.11 7.48 12.77
C PHE A 54 -3.59 8.65 13.62
N ARG A 55 -3.71 9.84 13.01
CA ARG A 55 -4.17 11.07 13.67
C ARG A 55 -5.19 11.80 12.82
N PHE A 56 -6.21 12.31 13.46
CA PHE A 56 -7.20 13.19 12.85
C PHE A 56 -7.58 14.31 13.81
N LYS A 57 -8.19 15.36 13.30
CA LYS A 57 -8.62 16.52 14.06
C LYS A 57 -10.11 16.73 13.90
N ASN A 58 -10.78 17.03 15.00
CA ASN A 58 -12.13 17.58 14.93
C ASN A 58 -12.03 19.03 14.41
N ASN A 59 -12.33 19.22 13.14
CA ASN A 59 -12.37 20.51 12.45
C ASN A 59 -13.79 21.12 12.45
N ARG A 60 -14.69 20.60 13.32
CA ARG A 60 -16.06 21.12 13.49
C ARG A 60 -16.11 22.04 14.70
N ASP A 61 -17.10 22.94 14.72
CA ASP A 61 -17.33 23.87 15.84
C ASP A 61 -17.95 23.20 17.07
N TYR A 62 -18.36 21.94 16.93
CA TYR A 62 -19.04 21.17 17.98
C TYR A 62 -18.20 19.96 18.40
N PRO A 63 -18.35 19.50 19.65
CA PRO A 63 -17.67 18.30 20.10
C PRO A 63 -18.19 17.06 19.36
N ILE A 64 -17.29 16.07 19.23
CA ILE A 64 -17.64 14.75 18.72
C ILE A 64 -17.53 13.71 19.82
N LYS A 65 -18.29 12.62 19.70
CA LYS A 65 -18.21 11.44 20.56
C LYS A 65 -17.87 10.22 19.70
N ILE A 66 -16.81 9.53 20.07
CA ILE A 66 -16.43 8.26 19.42
C ILE A 66 -17.02 7.12 20.24
N VAL A 67 -17.75 6.23 19.59
CA VAL A 67 -18.30 5.01 20.15
C VAL A 67 -17.72 3.82 19.41
N ALA A 68 -17.08 2.91 20.15
CA ALA A 68 -16.55 1.66 19.61
C ALA A 68 -17.27 0.47 20.27
N LYS A 69 -17.73 -0.48 19.47
CA LYS A 69 -18.45 -1.67 19.92
C LYS A 69 -17.91 -2.88 19.19
N THR A 70 -17.68 -3.95 19.90
CA THR A 70 -17.32 -5.24 19.32
C THR A 70 -18.42 -6.25 19.65
N GLU A 71 -19.00 -6.88 18.62
CA GLU A 71 -20.04 -7.90 18.75
C GLU A 71 -19.85 -8.93 17.65
N ASN A 72 -19.96 -10.22 17.98
CA ASN A 72 -19.83 -11.33 17.00
C ASN A 72 -18.57 -11.27 16.12
N ARG A 73 -17.44 -10.80 16.64
CA ARG A 73 -16.18 -10.55 15.93
C ARG A 73 -16.22 -9.41 14.91
N GLU A 74 -17.24 -8.59 14.94
CA GLU A 74 -17.34 -7.36 14.15
C GLU A 74 -17.02 -6.16 15.03
N LEU A 75 -16.21 -5.25 14.51
CA LEU A 75 -15.91 -3.97 15.14
C LEU A 75 -16.72 -2.87 14.43
N THR A 76 -17.55 -2.18 15.20
CA THR A 76 -18.27 -0.99 14.75
C THR A 76 -17.69 0.23 15.44
N ILE A 77 -17.35 1.26 14.67
CA ILE A 77 -16.94 2.57 15.18
C ILE A 77 -17.89 3.61 14.61
N GLU A 78 -18.48 4.39 15.52
CA GLU A 78 -19.38 5.48 15.20
C GLU A 78 -18.77 6.81 15.71
N ILE A 79 -18.92 7.87 14.92
CA ILE A 79 -18.60 9.24 15.32
C ILE A 79 -19.90 10.01 15.34
N TRP A 80 -20.31 10.40 16.54
CA TRP A 80 -21.50 11.19 16.82
C TRP A 80 -21.12 12.65 16.93
N GLY A 81 -21.89 13.52 16.32
CA GLY A 81 -21.68 14.97 16.35
C GLY A 81 -22.96 15.72 16.04
N THR A 82 -22.87 17.05 15.97
CA THR A 82 -23.98 17.90 15.55
C THR A 82 -24.03 17.95 14.03
N ASP A 83 -25.15 17.55 13.47
CA ASP A 83 -25.43 17.76 12.05
C ASP A 83 -25.91 19.19 11.84
N VAL A 84 -25.17 19.97 11.08
CA VAL A 84 -25.44 21.41 10.88
C VAL A 84 -26.21 21.67 9.59
N ASP A 85 -25.94 20.90 8.55
CA ASP A 85 -26.41 21.19 7.18
C ASP A 85 -26.90 19.95 6.41
N GLY A 86 -26.88 18.77 7.03
CA GLY A 86 -27.27 17.51 6.40
C GLY A 86 -26.30 17.03 5.32
N SER A 87 -25.10 17.60 5.24
CA SER A 87 -24.07 17.16 4.30
C SER A 87 -23.52 15.76 4.67
N TYR A 88 -23.17 14.98 3.66
CA TYR A 88 -22.60 13.66 3.86
C TYR A 88 -21.41 13.39 2.92
N VAL A 89 -20.62 12.37 3.25
CA VAL A 89 -19.42 11.99 2.50
C VAL A 89 -19.60 10.63 1.87
N GLU A 90 -19.20 10.54 0.60
CA GLU A 90 -18.93 9.28 -0.07
C GLU A 90 -17.45 9.18 -0.44
N MET A 91 -16.86 8.03 -0.19
CA MET A 91 -15.48 7.76 -0.58
C MET A 91 -15.46 6.98 -1.89
N THR A 92 -14.61 7.41 -2.80
CA THR A 92 -14.34 6.68 -4.05
C THR A 92 -12.84 6.46 -4.22
N ASN A 93 -12.46 5.43 -4.97
CA ASN A 93 -11.05 5.18 -5.27
C ASN A 93 -10.82 4.92 -6.76
N SER A 94 -9.59 5.12 -7.19
CA SER A 94 -9.07 4.72 -8.49
C SER A 94 -7.87 3.82 -8.26
N VAL A 95 -7.89 2.62 -8.82
CA VAL A 95 -6.87 1.60 -8.61
C VAL A 95 -6.09 1.36 -9.90
N SER A 96 -4.78 1.26 -9.79
CA SER A 96 -3.87 0.99 -10.92
C SER A 96 -2.73 0.07 -10.49
N THR A 97 -2.17 -0.67 -11.45
CA THR A 97 -1.02 -1.54 -11.23
C THR A 97 0.27 -0.74 -11.19
N VAL A 98 1.16 -1.09 -10.27
CA VAL A 98 2.53 -0.57 -10.19
C VAL A 98 3.45 -1.60 -10.82
N TYR A 99 4.28 -1.14 -11.78
CA TYR A 99 5.25 -1.96 -12.48
C TYR A 99 6.67 -1.69 -11.98
N SER A 100 7.52 -2.70 -12.09
CA SER A 100 8.93 -2.59 -11.74
C SER A 100 9.66 -1.62 -12.68
N SER A 101 10.47 -0.72 -12.11
CA SER A 101 11.33 0.17 -12.91
C SER A 101 12.39 -0.58 -13.71
N LYS A 102 12.88 -1.72 -13.20
CA LYS A 102 13.88 -2.57 -13.87
C LYS A 102 13.25 -3.47 -14.94
N TYR A 103 12.02 -3.91 -14.72
CA TYR A 103 11.28 -4.81 -15.62
C TYR A 103 9.87 -4.25 -15.86
N PRO A 104 9.69 -3.35 -16.84
CA PRO A 104 8.42 -2.62 -17.03
C PRO A 104 7.19 -3.48 -17.34
N SER A 105 7.37 -4.75 -17.69
CA SER A 105 6.27 -5.72 -17.86
C SER A 105 5.90 -6.47 -16.58
N VAL A 106 6.68 -6.31 -15.50
CA VAL A 106 6.47 -7.04 -14.24
C VAL A 106 5.71 -6.17 -13.27
N ALA A 107 4.49 -6.60 -12.90
CA ALA A 107 3.69 -5.97 -11.86
C ALA A 107 4.30 -6.29 -10.48
N VAL A 108 4.47 -5.25 -9.66
CA VAL A 108 5.09 -5.37 -8.33
C VAL A 108 4.20 -4.82 -7.21
N GLY A 109 3.06 -4.26 -7.55
CA GLY A 109 2.17 -3.70 -6.56
C GLY A 109 0.89 -3.10 -7.15
N THR A 110 0.13 -2.49 -6.26
CA THR A 110 -1.11 -1.77 -6.58
C THR A 110 -1.06 -0.38 -5.98
N LYS A 111 -1.46 0.62 -6.75
CA LYS A 111 -1.64 2.00 -6.31
C LYS A 111 -3.13 2.32 -6.25
N ALA A 112 -3.59 2.85 -5.13
CA ALA A 112 -4.93 3.37 -4.96
C ALA A 112 -4.88 4.88 -4.69
N ILE A 113 -5.73 5.63 -5.37
CA ILE A 113 -5.97 7.05 -5.10
C ILE A 113 -7.37 7.16 -4.56
N THR A 114 -7.54 7.66 -3.34
CA THR A 114 -8.84 7.87 -2.72
C THR A 114 -9.29 9.31 -2.88
N TYR A 115 -10.60 9.48 -3.04
CA TYR A 115 -11.25 10.76 -3.16
C TYR A 115 -12.38 10.86 -2.16
N ARG A 116 -12.46 11.99 -1.47
CA ARG A 116 -13.56 12.39 -0.60
C ARG A 116 -14.52 13.23 -1.43
N ASN A 117 -15.74 12.77 -1.57
CA ASN A 117 -16.82 13.49 -2.23
C ASN A 117 -17.81 13.92 -1.14
N VAL A 118 -18.02 15.23 -1.01
CA VAL A 118 -18.97 15.81 -0.07
C VAL A 118 -20.21 16.21 -0.83
N TYR A 119 -21.35 15.78 -0.36
CA TYR A 119 -22.66 16.07 -0.93
C TYR A 119 -23.51 16.87 0.06
N ASP A 120 -24.40 17.71 -0.45
CA ASP A 120 -25.45 18.32 0.37
C ASP A 120 -26.58 17.29 0.66
N LYS A 121 -27.54 17.70 1.50
CA LYS A 121 -28.70 16.88 1.86
C LYS A 121 -29.56 16.44 0.67
N ASP A 122 -29.48 17.13 -0.45
CA ASP A 122 -30.26 16.87 -1.66
C ASP A 122 -29.48 16.00 -2.68
N GLY A 123 -28.27 15.56 -2.33
CA GLY A 123 -27.41 14.70 -3.16
C GLY A 123 -26.59 15.44 -4.21
N LYS A 124 -26.51 16.77 -4.14
CA LYS A 124 -25.66 17.56 -5.03
C LYS A 124 -24.21 17.54 -4.52
N LEU A 125 -23.28 17.24 -5.41
CA LEU A 125 -21.84 17.27 -5.11
C LEU A 125 -21.39 18.71 -4.79
N LEU A 126 -20.91 18.93 -3.58
CA LEU A 126 -20.34 20.18 -3.10
C LEU A 126 -18.83 20.26 -3.36
N SER A 127 -18.12 19.19 -3.10
CA SER A 127 -16.68 19.13 -3.36
C SER A 127 -16.21 17.70 -3.63
N ARG A 128 -15.13 17.59 -4.41
CA ARG A 128 -14.36 16.34 -4.59
C ARG A 128 -12.88 16.66 -4.42
N THR A 129 -12.28 16.08 -3.42
CA THR A 129 -10.86 16.28 -3.10
C THR A 129 -10.13 14.94 -3.12
N LYS A 130 -8.89 14.97 -3.61
CA LYS A 130 -8.01 13.81 -3.43
C LYS A 130 -7.64 13.73 -1.95
N GLU A 131 -8.02 12.62 -1.31
CA GLU A 131 -7.70 12.37 0.09
C GLU A 131 -6.26 11.90 0.26
N ASP A 132 -5.92 10.78 -0.40
CA ASP A 132 -4.60 10.20 -0.25
C ASP A 132 -4.22 9.29 -1.43
N VAL A 133 -2.94 8.88 -1.43
CA VAL A 133 -2.36 7.92 -2.38
C VAL A 133 -1.70 6.80 -1.60
N SER A 134 -2.23 5.60 -1.74
CA SER A 134 -1.70 4.38 -1.13
C SER A 134 -0.98 3.52 -2.16
N VAL A 135 0.16 2.97 -1.79
CA VAL A 135 0.91 2.03 -2.63
C VAL A 135 1.15 0.75 -1.83
N TYR A 136 0.64 -0.35 -2.36
CA TYR A 136 0.75 -1.67 -1.75
C TYR A 136 1.67 -2.53 -2.60
N ASN A 137 2.66 -3.15 -1.99
CA ASN A 137 3.52 -4.09 -2.66
C ASN A 137 2.81 -5.44 -2.83
N TYR A 138 3.18 -6.19 -3.86
CA TYR A 138 2.87 -7.62 -3.91
C TYR A 138 3.84 -8.39 -3.02
N HIS A 139 3.41 -9.51 -2.48
CA HIS A 139 4.32 -10.41 -1.81
C HIS A 139 5.38 -10.93 -2.79
N PRO A 140 6.64 -11.09 -2.37
CA PRO A 140 7.73 -11.49 -3.27
C PRO A 140 7.43 -12.75 -4.07
N GLU A 141 6.72 -13.72 -3.48
CA GLU A 141 6.30 -14.97 -4.10
C GLU A 141 5.25 -14.81 -5.21
N ASP A 142 4.48 -13.71 -5.19
CA ASP A 142 3.45 -13.42 -6.19
C ASP A 142 4.02 -12.68 -7.40
N ILE A 143 5.25 -12.17 -7.31
CA ILE A 143 5.88 -11.42 -8.39
C ILE A 143 6.49 -12.37 -9.41
N LYS A 144 5.96 -12.32 -10.64
CA LYS A 144 6.46 -13.15 -11.76
C LYS A 144 7.68 -12.50 -12.43
N TRP A 145 8.84 -12.72 -11.85
CA TRP A 145 10.09 -12.24 -12.44
C TRP A 145 10.45 -12.99 -13.73
N PRO A 146 11.06 -12.32 -14.73
CA PRO A 146 11.57 -13.01 -15.90
C PRO A 146 12.69 -13.96 -15.50
N SER A 147 12.68 -15.18 -16.03
CA SER A 147 13.79 -16.13 -15.84
C SER A 147 15.10 -15.50 -16.28
N PRO A 148 16.20 -15.70 -15.56
CA PRO A 148 17.50 -15.25 -16.04
C PRO A 148 17.77 -15.86 -17.41
N SER A 149 18.06 -15.00 -18.41
CA SER A 149 18.49 -15.46 -19.72
C SER A 149 19.72 -16.35 -19.54
N PRO A 150 19.80 -17.55 -20.17
CA PRO A 150 20.98 -18.37 -20.05
C PRO A 150 22.20 -17.54 -20.47
N SER A 151 23.12 -17.34 -19.52
CA SER A 151 24.37 -16.65 -19.77
C SER A 151 25.07 -17.35 -20.91
N ALA A 152 25.43 -16.61 -21.98
CA ALA A 152 26.17 -17.17 -23.09
C ALA A 152 27.43 -17.87 -22.54
N THR A 153 27.50 -19.16 -22.72
CA THR A 153 28.69 -19.97 -22.36
C THR A 153 29.90 -19.29 -22.97
N PRO A 154 30.96 -18.98 -22.23
CA PRO A 154 32.15 -18.39 -22.79
C PRO A 154 32.68 -19.34 -23.85
N LYS A 155 32.80 -18.85 -25.10
CA LYS A 155 33.48 -19.59 -26.16
C LYS A 155 34.91 -19.85 -25.72
N HIS A 156 35.21 -21.14 -25.50
CA HIS A 156 36.59 -21.56 -25.27
C HIS A 156 37.45 -21.08 -26.44
N THR A 157 38.27 -20.08 -26.19
CA THR A 157 39.34 -19.69 -27.10
C THR A 157 40.36 -20.79 -27.09
N LYS A 158 40.53 -21.46 -28.25
CA LYS A 158 41.55 -22.48 -28.38
C LYS A 158 42.92 -21.85 -28.13
N THR A 159 43.62 -22.35 -27.12
CA THR A 159 45.02 -22.03 -26.85
C THR A 159 45.87 -22.39 -28.09
N PRO A 160 46.73 -21.52 -28.60
CA PRO A 160 47.61 -21.86 -29.71
C PRO A 160 48.61 -22.91 -29.24
N THR A 161 48.67 -24.05 -29.97
CA THR A 161 49.66 -25.07 -29.77
C THR A 161 51.01 -24.54 -30.24
N VAL A 162 51.96 -24.39 -29.30
CA VAL A 162 53.34 -24.06 -29.60
C VAL A 162 54.00 -25.34 -30.12
N SER A 163 54.36 -25.38 -31.40
CA SER A 163 55.17 -26.45 -31.95
C SER A 163 56.62 -26.24 -31.55
N ALA A 164 57.16 -27.22 -30.81
CA ALA A 164 58.59 -27.25 -30.48
C ALA A 164 59.33 -27.90 -31.62
N SER A 165 60.26 -27.18 -32.21
CA SER A 165 61.22 -27.73 -33.17
C SER A 165 62.36 -28.46 -32.41
N PRO A 166 62.84 -29.62 -32.87
CA PRO A 166 63.96 -30.30 -32.26
C PRO A 166 65.27 -29.66 -32.73
N SER A 167 66.08 -29.19 -31.80
CA SER A 167 67.48 -28.81 -32.02
C SER A 167 68.34 -30.06 -32.07
N GLY A 168 68.95 -30.30 -33.21
CA GLY A 168 69.93 -31.40 -33.41
C GLY A 168 71.21 -31.13 -32.66
N SER A 169 71.71 -32.20 -32.04
CA SER A 169 73.04 -32.32 -31.43
C SER A 169 74.03 -32.73 -32.51
N ALA A 170 75.21 -32.07 -32.49
CA ALA A 170 76.39 -32.57 -33.10
C ALA A 170 77.54 -32.46 -32.09
N ALA A 171 78.12 -33.62 -31.79
CA ALA A 171 79.42 -33.78 -31.14
C ALA A 171 80.54 -33.79 -32.25
N PRO A 172 81.78 -33.66 -31.98
CA PRO A 172 82.56 -34.62 -31.17
C PRO A 172 83.19 -34.08 -29.88
#